data_3a12cd06c0d974b5812e924c181018c3
#
_entry.id   3a12cd06c0d974b5812e924c181018c3
#
_cell.length_a   1.000
_cell.length_b   1.000
_cell.length_c   1.000
_cell.angle_alpha   90.00
_cell.angle_beta   90.00
_cell.angle_gamma   90.00
#
_symmetry.space_group_name_H-M   'P 1'
#
loop_
_entity.id
_entity.type
_entity.pdbx_description
1 polymer ?
#
loop_
_entity_poly.entity_id
_entity_poly.type
_entity_poly.pdbx_seq_one_letter_code
_entity_poly.pdbx_strand_id
1 'polypeptide(L)'
;MSSFGVRGGPCLVPLLNGQVAPGTMGAMAVSFLGVIAALAMYAVSVAPSLMARSWAWHAVASGVLVSCGYVAGVVIQNVGARVIAMTGLTIHASEPVEIGFRACVAALFAIWWLYAVIQSYRRARVAARLVNMPGETFGEYLLGTAGTTVIAWCLIAIVAGMNRVGRMLIGALGGYMPHPAAVVVGVAILAAIVFFLTSNVILRGGIGFFRHRAEQMNMRTARGIFKPFVPERSASPASPVTWESVGGQGRVFLGRGPSRLDIAQVCGGEAMEPIRV
;
A
#
# COMPACT_ATOMS: atom_id res chain seq x y z
N MET A 1 66.56 2.94 15.73
CA MET A 1 65.62 3.60 14.78
C MET A 1 64.60 2.54 14.32
N SER A 2 63.49 2.44 15.03
CA SER A 2 62.44 1.43 14.81
C SER A 2 61.27 2.14 14.17
N SER A 3 60.96 1.79 12.92
CA SER A 3 59.80 2.28 12.21
C SER A 3 58.54 1.52 12.69
N PHE A 4 57.66 2.22 13.37
CA PHE A 4 56.31 1.75 13.71
C PHE A 4 55.45 1.79 12.44
N GLY A 5 55.20 0.61 11.87
CA GLY A 5 54.21 0.43 10.80
C GLY A 5 52.80 0.50 11.36
N VAL A 6 52.09 1.59 11.11
CA VAL A 6 50.65 1.70 11.35
C VAL A 6 49.95 0.81 10.34
N ARG A 7 49.50 -0.37 10.77
CA ARG A 7 48.56 -1.19 10.02
C ARG A 7 47.16 -0.49 10.08
N GLY A 8 46.81 0.15 8.97
CA GLY A 8 45.47 0.63 8.76
C GLY A 8 44.47 -0.54 8.76
N GLY A 9 43.69 -0.65 9.84
CA GLY A 9 42.55 -1.54 9.87
C GLY A 9 41.49 -1.08 8.88
N PRO A 10 40.63 -1.98 8.37
CA PRO A 10 39.60 -1.63 7.40
C PRO A 10 38.58 -0.66 8.02
N CYS A 11 38.54 0.54 7.48
CA CYS A 11 37.58 1.57 7.87
C CYS A 11 36.15 1.05 7.72
N LEU A 12 35.37 1.11 8.80
CA LEU A 12 33.96 0.71 8.92
C LEU A 12 32.97 1.68 8.22
N VAL A 13 33.44 2.51 7.31
CA VAL A 13 32.65 3.43 6.48
C VAL A 13 31.70 2.74 5.49
N PRO A 14 31.84 1.43 5.11
CA PRO A 14 30.99 0.82 4.12
C PRO A 14 29.53 0.54 4.57
N LEU A 15 29.26 0.42 5.87
CA LEU A 15 27.95 -0.04 6.35
C LEU A 15 26.87 1.06 6.43
N LEU A 16 27.25 2.32 6.58
CA LEU A 16 26.34 3.45 6.51
C LEU A 16 26.16 4.00 5.09
N ASN A 17 27.14 3.77 4.20
CA ASN A 17 27.13 4.39 2.87
C ASN A 17 26.43 3.59 1.79
N GLY A 18 25.96 2.37 2.03
CA GLY A 18 25.31 1.57 0.97
C GLY A 18 26.22 1.35 -0.27
N GLN A 19 27.51 1.67 -0.19
CA GLN A 19 28.49 1.34 -1.21
C GLN A 19 28.90 -0.12 -1.02
N VAL A 20 28.09 -1.01 -1.59
CA VAL A 20 28.51 -2.38 -1.88
C VAL A 20 29.77 -2.29 -2.74
N ALA A 21 30.89 -2.82 -2.25
CA ALA A 21 32.10 -2.96 -3.02
C ALA A 21 31.78 -3.54 -4.40
N PRO A 22 32.43 -3.07 -5.49
CA PRO A 22 32.13 -3.56 -6.83
C PRO A 22 32.67 -5.01 -6.98
N GLY A 23 31.91 -5.98 -6.52
CA GLY A 23 32.31 -7.39 -6.54
C GLY A 23 31.34 -8.36 -5.90
N THR A 24 30.45 -7.91 -5.02
CA THR A 24 29.43 -8.77 -4.44
C THR A 24 28.12 -8.61 -5.20
N MET A 25 27.91 -9.49 -6.15
CA MET A 25 26.61 -9.67 -6.80
C MET A 25 25.51 -9.93 -5.75
N GLY A 26 24.53 -9.06 -5.70
CA GLY A 26 23.14 -9.52 -5.62
C GLY A 26 22.44 -9.62 -4.30
N ALA A 27 23.00 -9.25 -3.16
CA ALA A 27 22.15 -9.01 -1.99
C ALA A 27 21.67 -7.54 -2.04
N MET A 28 20.39 -7.29 -2.31
CA MET A 28 19.75 -6.02 -1.97
C MET A 28 19.91 -5.85 -0.46
N ALA A 29 20.89 -5.05 -0.04
CA ALA A 29 21.02 -4.68 1.36
C ALA A 29 19.74 -3.94 1.74
N VAL A 30 18.87 -4.62 2.47
CA VAL A 30 17.59 -4.08 2.91
C VAL A 30 17.88 -2.93 3.86
N SER A 31 17.45 -1.73 3.51
CA SER A 31 17.63 -0.55 4.36
C SER A 31 16.84 -0.72 5.65
N PHE A 32 17.52 -0.65 6.78
CA PHE A 32 16.90 -0.78 8.10
C PHE A 32 15.87 0.32 8.36
N LEU A 33 16.22 1.58 8.11
CA LEU A 33 15.27 2.70 8.21
C LEU A 33 14.14 2.59 7.18
N GLY A 34 14.43 2.02 6.00
CA GLY A 34 13.41 1.71 5.01
C GLY A 34 12.35 0.76 5.54
N VAL A 35 12.76 -0.33 6.20
CA VAL A 35 11.82 -1.30 6.80
C VAL A 35 11.01 -0.66 7.92
N ILE A 36 11.64 0.10 8.80
CA ILE A 36 10.95 0.80 9.89
C ILE A 36 9.88 1.74 9.34
N ALA A 37 10.23 2.58 8.36
CA ALA A 37 9.31 3.52 7.75
C ALA A 37 8.18 2.81 6.99
N ALA A 38 8.47 1.70 6.32
CA ALA A 38 7.48 0.85 5.66
C ALA A 38 6.44 0.29 6.65
N LEU A 39 6.90 -0.22 7.80
CA LEU A 39 6.03 -0.74 8.86
C LEU A 39 5.21 0.38 9.52
N ALA A 40 5.79 1.56 9.73
CA ALA A 40 5.07 2.72 10.22
C ALA A 40 3.95 3.14 9.25
N MET A 41 4.23 3.20 7.95
CA MET A 41 3.23 3.51 6.93
C MET A 41 2.17 2.42 6.78
N TYR A 42 2.52 1.15 7.00
CA TYR A 42 1.54 0.09 7.10
C TYR A 42 0.55 0.35 8.25
N ALA A 43 1.04 0.68 9.44
CA ALA A 43 0.16 0.99 10.57
C ALA A 43 -0.76 2.18 10.32
N VAL A 44 -0.27 3.22 9.64
CA VAL A 44 -1.09 4.36 9.19
C VAL A 44 -2.15 3.91 8.19
N SER A 45 -1.79 3.03 7.24
CA SER A 45 -2.73 2.49 6.24
C SER A 45 -3.88 1.71 6.85
N VAL A 46 -3.61 1.00 7.94
CA VAL A 46 -4.56 0.16 8.67
C VAL A 46 -5.33 0.95 9.74
N ALA A 47 -5.08 2.27 9.84
CA ALA A 47 -5.83 3.14 10.74
C ALA A 47 -7.33 3.04 10.48
N PRO A 48 -8.17 3.11 11.53
CA PRO A 48 -9.60 2.87 11.42
C PRO A 48 -10.24 3.88 10.45
N SER A 49 -10.82 3.36 9.38
CA SER A 49 -11.68 4.12 8.47
C SER A 49 -13.11 3.60 8.62
N LEU A 50 -14.09 4.51 8.58
CA LEU A 50 -15.52 4.16 8.60
C LEU A 50 -15.97 3.42 7.33
N MET A 51 -15.11 3.32 6.32
CA MET A 51 -15.39 2.61 5.08
C MET A 51 -14.94 1.15 5.19
N ALA A 52 -15.86 0.22 5.04
CA ALA A 52 -15.56 -1.18 4.84
C ALA A 52 -14.81 -1.34 3.49
N ARG A 53 -13.56 -1.73 3.56
CA ARG A 53 -12.72 -1.95 2.37
C ARG A 53 -12.70 -3.44 2.04
N SER A 54 -12.81 -3.81 0.77
CA SER A 54 -12.55 -5.18 0.37
C SER A 54 -11.05 -5.50 0.51
N TRP A 55 -10.72 -6.76 0.74
CA TRP A 55 -9.33 -7.23 0.89
C TRP A 55 -8.40 -6.77 -0.25
N ALA A 56 -8.92 -6.67 -1.48
CA ALA A 56 -8.16 -6.23 -2.64
C ALA A 56 -7.79 -4.72 -2.55
N TRP A 57 -8.73 -3.87 -2.14
CA TRP A 57 -8.46 -2.45 -1.92
C TRP A 57 -7.52 -2.22 -0.74
N HIS A 58 -7.66 -3.03 0.31
CA HIS A 58 -6.72 -3.03 1.41
C HIS A 58 -5.31 -3.36 0.93
N ALA A 59 -5.13 -4.43 0.14
CA ALA A 59 -3.85 -4.83 -0.41
C ALA A 59 -3.19 -3.72 -1.26
N VAL A 60 -3.95 -3.10 -2.18
CA VAL A 60 -3.41 -2.05 -3.06
C VAL A 60 -3.05 -0.78 -2.28
N ALA A 61 -3.97 -0.25 -1.49
CA ALA A 61 -3.74 0.99 -0.76
C ALA A 61 -2.59 0.86 0.24
N SER A 62 -2.57 -0.23 1.02
CA SER A 62 -1.51 -0.51 1.98
C SER A 62 -0.18 -0.80 1.29
N GLY A 63 -0.18 -1.53 0.17
CA GLY A 63 1.02 -1.84 -0.60
C GLY A 63 1.70 -0.58 -1.15
N VAL A 64 0.93 0.37 -1.67
CA VAL A 64 1.45 1.67 -2.12
C VAL A 64 2.05 2.46 -0.96
N LEU A 65 1.33 2.58 0.17
CA LEU A 65 1.81 3.33 1.33
C LEU A 65 3.09 2.70 1.93
N VAL A 66 3.15 1.38 2.04
CA VAL A 66 4.33 0.64 2.51
C VAL A 66 5.53 0.89 1.61
N SER A 67 5.34 0.89 0.29
CA SER A 67 6.39 1.17 -0.69
C SER A 67 6.90 2.60 -0.57
N CYS A 68 6.00 3.58 -0.44
CA CYS A 68 6.36 4.98 -0.23
C CYS A 68 7.13 5.15 1.08
N GLY A 69 6.71 4.48 2.15
CA GLY A 69 7.41 4.46 3.43
C GLY A 69 8.83 3.91 3.30
N TYR A 70 8.99 2.77 2.63
CA TYR A 70 10.30 2.18 2.39
C TYR A 70 11.23 3.12 1.64
N VAL A 71 10.77 3.70 0.53
CA VAL A 71 11.57 4.64 -0.27
C VAL A 71 11.92 5.88 0.55
N ALA A 72 10.99 6.45 1.29
CA ALA A 72 11.25 7.59 2.18
C ALA A 72 12.30 7.25 3.24
N GLY A 73 12.20 6.08 3.88
CA GLY A 73 13.19 5.62 4.86
C GLY A 73 14.59 5.43 4.27
N VAL A 74 14.68 4.90 3.04
CA VAL A 74 15.96 4.79 2.31
C VAL A 74 16.55 6.18 2.03
N VAL A 75 15.73 7.13 1.60
CA VAL A 75 16.17 8.51 1.35
C VAL A 75 16.67 9.15 2.64
N ILE A 76 15.91 9.05 3.74
CA ILE A 76 16.30 9.57 5.06
C ILE A 76 17.62 8.94 5.52
N GLN A 77 17.78 7.63 5.36
CA GLN A 77 19.04 6.94 5.71
C GLN A 77 20.22 7.48 4.92
N ASN A 78 20.08 7.65 3.61
CA ASN A 78 21.14 8.14 2.73
C ASN A 78 21.48 9.61 3.00
N VAL A 79 20.48 10.45 3.24
CA VAL A 79 20.69 11.86 3.59
C VAL A 79 21.35 11.97 4.97
N GLY A 80 20.87 11.23 5.95
CA GLY A 80 21.44 11.18 7.29
C GLY A 80 22.93 10.75 7.27
N ALA A 81 23.24 9.70 6.53
CA ALA A 81 24.63 9.23 6.37
C ALA A 81 25.54 10.32 5.75
N ARG A 82 25.04 11.08 4.76
CA ARG A 82 25.80 12.18 4.16
C ARG A 82 26.02 13.33 5.14
N VAL A 83 24.98 13.70 5.89
CA VAL A 83 25.07 14.75 6.91
C VAL A 83 26.09 14.36 7.99
N ILE A 84 26.04 13.11 8.50
CA ILE A 84 27.01 12.61 9.48
C ILE A 84 28.43 12.63 8.90
N ALA A 85 28.61 12.21 7.65
CA ALA A 85 29.90 12.26 6.99
C ALA A 85 30.47 13.70 6.87
N MET A 86 29.59 14.71 6.65
CA MET A 86 30.00 16.12 6.60
C MET A 86 30.41 16.67 7.97
N THR A 87 29.84 16.16 9.07
CA THR A 87 30.21 16.57 10.44
C THR A 87 31.51 15.95 10.95
N GLY A 88 32.08 15.00 10.21
CA GLY A 88 33.31 14.29 10.62
C GLY A 88 33.11 13.34 11.81
N LEU A 89 31.87 13.16 12.27
CA LEU A 89 31.52 12.24 13.36
C LEU A 89 31.65 10.79 12.87
N THR A 90 32.61 10.06 13.40
CA THR A 90 32.71 8.60 13.19
C THR A 90 32.19 7.88 14.42
N ILE A 91 31.00 7.31 14.31
CA ILE A 91 30.45 6.47 15.38
C ILE A 91 31.02 5.06 15.19
N HIS A 92 31.91 4.64 16.09
CA HIS A 92 32.45 3.30 16.11
C HIS A 92 31.65 2.46 17.11
N ALA A 93 30.69 1.72 16.63
CA ALA A 93 30.07 0.65 17.43
C ALA A 93 30.82 -0.67 17.13
N SER A 94 31.03 -1.50 18.14
CA SER A 94 31.56 -2.85 17.89
C SER A 94 30.51 -3.67 17.13
N GLU A 95 30.94 -4.49 16.19
CA GLU A 95 30.07 -5.29 15.32
C GLU A 95 28.95 -6.07 16.07
N PRO A 96 29.26 -6.74 17.22
CA PRO A 96 28.22 -7.45 17.97
C PRO A 96 27.17 -6.53 18.59
N VAL A 97 27.53 -5.30 18.98
CA VAL A 97 26.59 -4.31 19.52
C VAL A 97 25.65 -3.80 18.42
N GLU A 98 26.18 -3.58 17.23
CA GLU A 98 25.36 -3.15 16.08
C GLU A 98 24.34 -4.24 15.66
N ILE A 99 24.79 -5.50 15.58
CA ILE A 99 23.91 -6.63 15.27
C ILE A 99 22.84 -6.79 16.36
N GLY A 100 23.23 -6.72 17.63
CA GLY A 100 22.32 -6.83 18.76
C GLY A 100 21.27 -5.70 18.76
N PHE A 101 21.68 -4.47 18.52
CA PHE A 101 20.77 -3.31 18.41
C PHE A 101 19.79 -3.47 17.26
N ARG A 102 20.26 -3.83 16.07
CA ARG A 102 19.40 -4.07 14.89
C ARG A 102 18.40 -5.20 15.13
N ALA A 103 18.84 -6.31 15.76
CA ALA A 103 17.97 -7.42 16.09
C ALA A 103 16.88 -7.02 17.12
N CYS A 104 17.26 -6.27 18.16
CA CYS A 104 16.33 -5.78 19.17
C CYS A 104 15.27 -4.85 18.56
N VAL A 105 15.70 -3.88 17.76
CA VAL A 105 14.77 -2.95 17.10
C VAL A 105 13.88 -3.69 16.09
N ALA A 106 14.41 -4.64 15.32
CA ALA A 106 13.61 -5.45 14.40
C ALA A 106 12.55 -6.30 15.16
N ALA A 107 12.92 -6.88 16.29
CA ALA A 107 11.99 -7.64 17.12
C ALA A 107 10.87 -6.76 17.70
N LEU A 108 11.20 -5.58 18.23
CA LEU A 108 10.21 -4.61 18.72
C LEU A 108 9.24 -4.18 17.61
N PHE A 109 9.75 -3.90 16.40
CA PHE A 109 8.89 -3.56 15.27
C PHE A 109 8.04 -4.73 14.80
N ALA A 110 8.55 -5.96 14.81
CA ALA A 110 7.76 -7.15 14.48
C ALA A 110 6.61 -7.37 15.47
N ILE A 111 6.87 -7.21 16.76
CA ILE A 111 5.85 -7.30 17.81
C ILE A 111 4.81 -6.19 17.63
N TRP A 112 5.25 -4.96 17.43
CA TRP A 112 4.36 -3.84 17.21
C TRP A 112 3.52 -3.99 15.94
N TRP A 113 4.12 -4.48 14.84
CA TRP A 113 3.41 -4.78 13.60
C TRP A 113 2.34 -5.85 13.81
N LEU A 114 2.68 -6.96 14.50
CA LEU A 114 1.72 -8.02 14.80
C LEU A 114 0.56 -7.47 15.66
N TYR A 115 0.86 -6.66 16.66
CA TYR A 115 -0.16 -5.98 17.47
C TYR A 115 -1.05 -5.07 16.59
N ALA A 116 -0.46 -4.28 15.70
CA ALA A 116 -1.20 -3.41 14.78
C ALA A 116 -2.13 -4.21 13.85
N VAL A 117 -1.68 -5.35 13.31
CA VAL A 117 -2.48 -6.26 12.48
C VAL A 117 -3.67 -6.81 13.26
N ILE A 118 -3.46 -7.33 14.45
CA ILE A 118 -4.52 -7.90 15.29
C ILE A 118 -5.53 -6.81 15.69
N GLN A 119 -5.04 -5.67 16.11
CA GLN A 119 -5.89 -4.56 16.56
C GLN A 119 -6.73 -3.97 15.43
N SER A 120 -6.16 -3.85 14.23
CA SER A 120 -6.89 -3.35 13.06
C SER A 120 -7.97 -4.33 12.61
N TYR A 121 -7.69 -5.64 12.63
CA TYR A 121 -8.72 -6.65 12.35
C TYR A 121 -9.88 -6.56 13.34
N ARG A 122 -9.58 -6.44 14.65
CA ARG A 122 -10.62 -6.26 15.67
C ARG A 122 -11.46 -5.02 15.42
N ARG A 123 -10.83 -3.88 15.12
CA ARG A 123 -11.52 -2.61 14.81
C ARG A 123 -12.36 -2.70 13.54
N ALA A 124 -11.84 -3.33 12.47
CA ALA A 124 -12.59 -3.55 11.25
C ALA A 124 -13.87 -4.36 11.49
N ARG A 125 -13.82 -5.39 12.33
CA ARG A 125 -15.02 -6.17 12.72
C ARG A 125 -16.03 -5.36 13.54
N VAL A 126 -15.57 -4.52 14.44
CA VAL A 126 -16.46 -3.63 15.21
C VAL A 126 -17.13 -2.63 14.27
N ALA A 127 -16.38 -1.99 13.38
CA ALA A 127 -16.91 -1.06 12.40
C ALA A 127 -17.95 -1.72 11.48
N ALA A 128 -17.67 -2.93 10.97
CA ALA A 128 -18.61 -3.67 10.14
C ALA A 128 -19.94 -3.98 10.87
N ARG A 129 -19.87 -4.32 12.16
CA ARG A 129 -21.08 -4.54 12.98
C ARG A 129 -21.90 -3.26 13.18
N LEU A 130 -21.22 -2.12 13.42
CA LEU A 130 -21.91 -0.82 13.59
C LEU A 130 -22.66 -0.38 12.31
N VAL A 131 -22.13 -0.72 11.14
CA VAL A 131 -22.76 -0.39 9.84
C VAL A 131 -23.68 -1.51 9.35
N ASN A 132 -23.85 -2.57 10.14
CA ASN A 132 -24.65 -3.76 9.78
C ASN A 132 -24.22 -4.39 8.43
N MET A 133 -22.90 -4.34 8.14
CA MET A 133 -22.29 -4.97 6.96
C MET A 133 -21.66 -6.32 7.32
N PRO A 134 -21.62 -7.29 6.39
CA PRO A 134 -20.86 -8.51 6.61
C PRO A 134 -19.38 -8.14 6.77
N GLY A 135 -18.82 -8.42 7.94
CA GLY A 135 -17.40 -8.21 8.21
C GLY A 135 -16.54 -9.18 7.41
N GLU A 136 -15.34 -8.76 7.06
CA GLU A 136 -14.35 -9.64 6.43
C GLU A 136 -14.00 -10.82 7.35
N THR A 137 -13.84 -11.98 6.76
CA THR A 137 -13.31 -13.16 7.48
C THR A 137 -11.83 -12.93 7.78
N PHE A 138 -11.31 -13.62 8.81
CA PHE A 138 -9.88 -13.53 9.12
C PHE A 138 -8.99 -13.94 7.94
N GLY A 139 -9.45 -14.93 7.15
CA GLY A 139 -8.75 -15.37 5.94
C GLY A 139 -8.67 -14.28 4.87
N GLU A 140 -9.75 -13.56 4.61
CA GLU A 140 -9.77 -12.43 3.67
C GLU A 140 -8.86 -11.29 4.12
N TYR A 141 -8.85 -10.98 5.43
CA TYR A 141 -7.97 -9.99 6.00
C TYR A 141 -6.48 -10.40 5.86
N LEU A 142 -6.17 -11.66 6.11
CA LEU A 142 -4.82 -12.21 5.93
C LEU A 142 -4.39 -12.17 4.45
N LEU A 143 -5.32 -12.48 3.54
CA LEU A 143 -5.09 -12.37 2.09
C LEU A 143 -4.79 -10.93 1.68
N GLY A 144 -5.50 -9.95 2.24
CA GLY A 144 -5.23 -8.52 2.06
C GLY A 144 -3.83 -8.12 2.53
N THR A 145 -3.41 -8.61 3.70
CA THR A 145 -2.07 -8.37 4.25
C THR A 145 -0.97 -9.01 3.41
N ALA A 146 -1.17 -10.26 2.96
CA ALA A 146 -0.26 -10.93 2.04
C ALA A 146 -0.17 -10.20 0.70
N GLY A 147 -1.31 -9.78 0.15
CA GLY A 147 -1.38 -8.97 -1.06
C GLY A 147 -0.64 -7.63 -0.92
N THR A 148 -0.76 -6.97 0.25
CA THR A 148 0.02 -5.76 0.58
C THR A 148 1.52 -6.01 0.43
N THR A 149 2.00 -7.13 0.98
CA THR A 149 3.43 -7.49 0.92
C THR A 149 3.88 -7.71 -0.51
N VAL A 150 3.11 -8.46 -1.30
CA VAL A 150 3.43 -8.72 -2.73
C VAL A 150 3.47 -7.42 -3.52
N ILE A 151 2.46 -6.56 -3.38
CA ILE A 151 2.39 -5.29 -4.09
C ILE A 151 3.55 -4.37 -3.67
N ALA A 152 3.86 -4.29 -2.37
CA ALA A 152 4.98 -3.50 -1.88
C ALA A 152 6.31 -3.97 -2.47
N TRP A 153 6.57 -5.29 -2.48
CA TRP A 153 7.76 -5.85 -3.10
C TRP A 153 7.86 -5.57 -4.59
N CYS A 154 6.74 -5.71 -5.33
CA CYS A 154 6.71 -5.39 -6.76
C CYS A 154 7.04 -3.91 -7.01
N LEU A 155 6.45 -3.00 -6.25
CA LEU A 155 6.72 -1.56 -6.41
C LEU A 155 8.16 -1.19 -6.03
N ILE A 156 8.69 -1.74 -4.94
CA ILE A 156 10.08 -1.54 -4.55
C ILE A 156 11.04 -2.09 -5.62
N ALA A 157 10.75 -3.27 -6.18
CA ALA A 157 11.53 -3.87 -7.26
C ALA A 157 11.49 -3.01 -8.54
N ILE A 158 10.33 -2.43 -8.88
CA ILE A 158 10.21 -1.49 -10.00
C ILE A 158 11.09 -0.26 -9.76
N VAL A 159 11.02 0.37 -8.58
CA VAL A 159 11.84 1.54 -8.24
C VAL A 159 13.33 1.20 -8.26
N ALA A 160 13.73 0.06 -7.72
CA ALA A 160 15.12 -0.41 -7.75
C ALA A 160 15.59 -0.68 -9.19
N GLY A 161 14.75 -1.29 -10.02
CA GLY A 161 15.00 -1.52 -11.44
C GLY A 161 15.19 -0.22 -12.20
N MET A 162 14.31 0.75 -12.00
CA MET A 162 14.39 2.08 -12.59
C MET A 162 15.70 2.80 -12.21
N ASN A 163 16.09 2.73 -10.92
CA ASN A 163 17.35 3.30 -10.46
C ASN A 163 18.57 2.61 -11.13
N ARG A 164 18.50 1.30 -11.34
CA ARG A 164 19.54 0.56 -12.06
C ARG A 164 19.61 0.97 -13.54
N VAL A 165 18.47 1.05 -14.21
CA VAL A 165 18.40 1.52 -15.60
C VAL A 165 18.91 2.95 -15.74
N GLY A 166 18.51 3.84 -14.82
CA GLY A 166 19.01 5.22 -14.79
C GLY A 166 20.53 5.31 -14.69
N ARG A 167 21.14 4.52 -13.79
CA ARG A 167 22.60 4.46 -13.65
C ARG A 167 23.30 3.93 -14.91
N MET A 168 22.74 2.88 -15.51
CA MET A 168 23.27 2.34 -16.77
C MET A 168 23.19 3.38 -17.91
N LEU A 169 22.06 4.10 -18.00
CA LEU A 169 21.87 5.13 -19.01
C LEU A 169 22.83 6.30 -18.84
N ILE A 170 22.99 6.80 -17.59
CA ILE A 170 23.94 7.86 -17.28
C ILE A 170 25.38 7.41 -17.59
N GLY A 171 25.74 6.16 -17.24
CA GLY A 171 27.04 5.61 -17.57
C GLY A 171 27.33 5.53 -19.07
N ALA A 172 26.34 5.08 -19.85
CA ALA A 172 26.44 5.02 -21.31
C ALA A 172 26.56 6.42 -21.93
N LEU A 173 25.78 7.40 -21.47
CA LEU A 173 25.84 8.78 -21.94
C LEU A 173 27.14 9.48 -21.54
N GLY A 174 27.76 9.12 -20.42
CA GLY A 174 29.00 9.69 -19.94
C GLY A 174 30.20 9.47 -20.87
N GLY A 175 30.13 8.48 -21.79
CA GLY A 175 31.11 8.30 -22.87
C GLY A 175 31.02 9.32 -24.00
N TYR A 176 29.87 10.02 -24.14
CA TYR A 176 29.62 10.95 -25.26
C TYR A 176 29.53 12.41 -24.81
N MET A 177 29.29 12.67 -23.53
CA MET A 177 29.07 14.03 -23.01
C MET A 177 29.62 14.18 -21.57
N PRO A 178 29.85 15.44 -21.10
CA PRO A 178 30.29 15.70 -19.74
C PRO A 178 29.29 15.13 -18.71
N HIS A 179 29.82 14.60 -17.60
CA HIS A 179 29.01 13.91 -16.57
C HIS A 179 27.74 14.68 -16.11
N PRO A 180 27.76 16.00 -15.83
CA PRO A 180 26.55 16.73 -15.47
C PRO A 180 25.48 16.74 -16.57
N ALA A 181 25.88 16.84 -17.84
CA ALA A 181 24.96 16.78 -18.98
C ALA A 181 24.37 15.36 -19.12
N ALA A 182 25.16 14.31 -18.95
CA ALA A 182 24.72 12.92 -18.97
C ALA A 182 23.68 12.64 -17.88
N VAL A 183 23.84 13.22 -16.69
CA VAL A 183 22.87 13.12 -15.59
C VAL A 183 21.56 13.79 -15.97
N VAL A 184 21.57 15.02 -16.45
CA VAL A 184 20.35 15.75 -16.82
C VAL A 184 19.58 15.01 -17.94
N VAL A 185 20.27 14.61 -18.99
CA VAL A 185 19.66 13.88 -20.11
C VAL A 185 19.14 12.52 -19.66
N GLY A 186 19.93 11.77 -18.88
CA GLY A 186 19.53 10.47 -18.36
C GLY A 186 18.27 10.53 -17.46
N VAL A 187 18.21 11.52 -16.58
CA VAL A 187 17.03 11.76 -15.73
C VAL A 187 15.83 12.17 -16.58
N ALA A 188 16.00 13.03 -17.59
CA ALA A 188 14.93 13.45 -18.48
C ALA A 188 14.34 12.26 -19.28
N ILE A 189 15.20 11.40 -19.82
CA ILE A 189 14.77 10.18 -20.54
C ILE A 189 14.01 9.24 -19.57
N LEU A 190 14.55 9.01 -18.38
CA LEU A 190 13.90 8.16 -17.39
C LEU A 190 12.53 8.72 -16.99
N ALA A 191 12.44 10.03 -16.75
CA ALA A 191 11.18 10.70 -16.42
C ALA A 191 10.17 10.58 -17.58
N ALA A 192 10.60 10.73 -18.82
CA ALA A 192 9.73 10.55 -20.00
C ALA A 192 9.21 9.10 -20.11
N ILE A 193 10.07 8.10 -19.88
CA ILE A 193 9.67 6.69 -19.87
C ILE A 193 8.63 6.44 -18.76
N VAL A 194 8.88 6.93 -17.54
CA VAL A 194 7.95 6.79 -16.41
C VAL A 194 6.63 7.46 -16.70
N PHE A 195 6.66 8.68 -17.21
CA PHE A 195 5.45 9.41 -17.59
C PHE A 195 4.64 8.67 -18.65
N PHE A 196 5.31 8.15 -19.70
CA PHE A 196 4.66 7.39 -20.76
C PHE A 196 4.03 6.09 -20.22
N LEU A 197 4.76 5.32 -19.44
CA LEU A 197 4.25 4.09 -18.82
C LEU A 197 3.09 4.37 -17.88
N THR A 198 3.20 5.39 -17.03
CA THR A 198 2.13 5.76 -16.10
C THR A 198 0.88 6.21 -16.86
N SER A 199 1.02 7.07 -17.86
CA SER A 199 -0.11 7.63 -18.61
C SER A 199 -0.81 6.58 -19.48
N ASN A 200 -0.06 5.71 -20.16
CA ASN A 200 -0.66 4.79 -21.13
C ASN A 200 -0.98 3.42 -20.53
N VAL A 201 -0.12 2.87 -19.67
CA VAL A 201 -0.32 1.51 -19.12
C VAL A 201 -1.14 1.58 -17.86
N ILE A 202 -0.75 2.41 -16.88
CA ILE A 202 -1.41 2.41 -15.56
C ILE A 202 -2.75 3.14 -15.64
N LEU A 203 -2.78 4.38 -16.17
CA LEU A 203 -4.02 5.15 -16.19
C LEU A 203 -5.02 4.58 -17.19
N ARG A 204 -4.65 4.38 -18.44
CA ARG A 204 -5.59 3.89 -19.46
C ARG A 204 -5.95 2.42 -19.24
N GLY A 205 -4.96 1.56 -19.05
CA GLY A 205 -5.17 0.14 -18.82
C GLY A 205 -5.81 -0.15 -17.46
N GLY A 206 -5.32 0.47 -16.39
CA GLY A 206 -5.83 0.32 -15.03
C GLY A 206 -7.27 0.83 -14.91
N ILE A 207 -7.57 2.04 -15.37
CA ILE A 207 -8.93 2.60 -15.34
C ILE A 207 -9.88 1.71 -16.14
N GLY A 208 -9.48 1.26 -17.33
CA GLY A 208 -10.30 0.35 -18.14
C GLY A 208 -10.62 -0.96 -17.42
N PHE A 209 -9.62 -1.59 -16.82
CA PHE A 209 -9.79 -2.81 -16.02
C PHE A 209 -10.72 -2.60 -14.81
N PHE A 210 -10.49 -1.54 -14.04
CA PHE A 210 -11.32 -1.24 -12.87
C PHE A 210 -12.75 -0.87 -13.26
N ARG A 211 -12.94 -0.12 -14.34
CA ARG A 211 -14.27 0.19 -14.88
C ARG A 211 -15.03 -1.08 -15.24
N HIS A 212 -14.42 -1.96 -16.04
CA HIS A 212 -15.04 -3.22 -16.44
C HIS A 212 -15.37 -4.11 -15.23
N ARG A 213 -14.46 -4.19 -14.24
CA ARG A 213 -14.70 -4.94 -13.01
C ARG A 213 -15.81 -4.32 -12.16
N ALA A 214 -15.84 -2.99 -12.06
CA ALA A 214 -16.91 -2.26 -11.36
C ALA A 214 -18.27 -2.47 -12.03
N GLU A 215 -18.33 -2.43 -13.36
CA GLU A 215 -19.54 -2.71 -14.13
C GLU A 215 -20.03 -4.15 -13.87
N GLN A 216 -19.15 -5.16 -13.91
CA GLN A 216 -19.51 -6.54 -13.60
C GLN A 216 -20.04 -6.70 -12.16
N MET A 217 -19.40 -6.03 -11.18
CA MET A 217 -19.87 -6.05 -9.80
C MET A 217 -21.21 -5.32 -9.63
N ASN A 218 -21.41 -4.22 -10.35
CA ASN A 218 -22.63 -3.43 -10.31
C ASN A 218 -23.83 -4.16 -10.94
N MET A 219 -23.59 -5.05 -11.89
CA MET A 219 -24.64 -5.89 -12.49
C MET A 219 -25.06 -7.06 -11.60
N ARG A 220 -24.26 -7.43 -10.61
CA ARG A 220 -24.60 -8.52 -9.69
C ARG A 220 -25.51 -8.04 -8.58
N THR A 221 -26.60 -8.77 -8.35
CA THR A 221 -27.46 -8.56 -7.18
C THR A 221 -26.85 -9.31 -5.98
N ALA A 222 -26.74 -8.64 -4.84
CA ALA A 222 -26.26 -9.27 -3.61
C ALA A 222 -27.20 -10.39 -3.16
N ARG A 223 -26.65 -11.44 -2.53
CA ARG A 223 -27.45 -12.56 -2.02
C ARG A 223 -28.47 -12.07 -1.00
N GLY A 224 -29.69 -12.59 -1.08
CA GLY A 224 -30.79 -12.22 -0.17
C GLY A 224 -31.47 -10.88 -0.50
N ILE A 225 -31.17 -10.29 -1.66
CA ILE A 225 -31.84 -9.09 -2.15
C ILE A 225 -32.85 -9.51 -3.23
N PHE A 226 -34.10 -9.16 -3.00
CA PHE A 226 -35.20 -9.49 -3.90
C PHE A 226 -35.77 -8.21 -4.53
N LYS A 227 -36.31 -8.35 -5.76
CA LYS A 227 -36.99 -7.28 -6.45
C LYS A 227 -38.27 -6.89 -5.62
N PRO A 228 -38.47 -5.60 -5.34
CA PRO A 228 -39.67 -5.16 -4.63
C PRO A 228 -40.91 -5.36 -5.52
N PHE A 229 -41.97 -5.91 -4.94
CA PHE A 229 -43.26 -6.09 -5.61
C PHE A 229 -44.28 -5.00 -5.24
N VAL A 230 -43.97 -4.20 -4.26
CA VAL A 230 -44.85 -3.16 -3.72
C VAL A 230 -44.80 -1.94 -4.65
N PRO A 231 -45.96 -1.44 -5.13
CA PRO A 231 -46.01 -0.33 -6.09
C PRO A 231 -45.34 0.96 -5.64
N GLU A 232 -45.32 1.21 -4.33
CA GLU A 232 -44.73 2.41 -3.69
C GLU A 232 -43.21 2.41 -3.70
N ARG A 233 -42.57 1.33 -4.13
CA ARG A 233 -41.10 1.24 -4.22
C ARG A 233 -40.66 1.36 -5.66
N SER A 234 -39.61 2.16 -5.88
CA SER A 234 -38.90 2.18 -7.17
C SER A 234 -38.36 0.80 -7.54
N ALA A 235 -38.26 0.55 -8.83
CA ALA A 235 -37.90 -0.74 -9.41
C ALA A 235 -38.90 -1.88 -9.16
N SER A 236 -40.13 -1.57 -8.70
CA SER A 236 -41.26 -2.46 -8.72
C SER A 236 -41.83 -2.61 -10.15
N PRO A 237 -42.72 -3.58 -10.42
CA PRO A 237 -43.33 -3.72 -11.74
C PRO A 237 -44.13 -2.50 -12.22
N ALA A 238 -44.63 -1.68 -11.30
CA ALA A 238 -45.37 -0.44 -11.59
C ALA A 238 -44.46 0.80 -11.72
N SER A 239 -43.17 0.67 -11.42
CA SER A 239 -42.21 1.79 -11.47
C SER A 239 -41.76 2.05 -12.90
N PRO A 240 -41.56 3.33 -13.31
CA PRO A 240 -40.92 3.68 -14.56
C PRO A 240 -39.43 3.32 -14.60
N VAL A 241 -38.81 3.14 -13.42
CA VAL A 241 -37.42 2.71 -13.29
C VAL A 241 -37.38 1.19 -13.18
N THR A 242 -36.72 0.52 -14.11
CA THR A 242 -36.65 -0.93 -14.11
C THR A 242 -35.58 -1.44 -13.13
N TRP A 243 -35.81 -2.61 -12.55
CA TRP A 243 -34.82 -3.26 -11.64
C TRP A 243 -33.45 -3.46 -12.29
N GLU A 244 -33.44 -3.73 -13.57
CA GLU A 244 -32.25 -3.98 -14.38
C GLU A 244 -31.42 -2.71 -14.60
N SER A 245 -32.07 -1.53 -14.65
CA SER A 245 -31.39 -0.24 -14.81
C SER A 245 -30.75 0.25 -13.51
N VAL A 246 -31.18 -0.29 -12.36
CA VAL A 246 -30.63 0.08 -11.06
C VAL A 246 -29.35 -0.70 -10.80
N GLY A 247 -28.27 0.00 -10.46
CA GLY A 247 -27.00 -0.63 -10.11
C GLY A 247 -27.07 -1.46 -8.82
N GLY A 248 -26.08 -2.34 -8.60
CA GLY A 248 -26.05 -3.28 -7.48
C GLY A 248 -26.28 -2.65 -6.10
N GLN A 249 -25.71 -1.49 -5.84
CA GLN A 249 -25.91 -0.77 -4.56
C GLN A 249 -27.34 -0.21 -4.45
N GLY A 250 -27.89 0.31 -5.54
CA GLY A 250 -29.28 0.76 -5.58
C GLY A 250 -30.25 -0.41 -5.36
N ARG A 251 -29.97 -1.58 -5.93
CA ARG A 251 -30.75 -2.80 -5.66
C ARG A 251 -30.70 -3.21 -4.19
N VAL A 252 -29.55 -3.11 -3.55
CA VAL A 252 -29.41 -3.34 -2.10
C VAL A 252 -30.25 -2.35 -1.31
N PHE A 253 -30.22 -1.06 -1.67
CA PHE A 253 -31.00 -0.03 -1.03
C PHE A 253 -32.52 -0.26 -1.18
N LEU A 254 -32.98 -0.59 -2.38
CA LEU A 254 -34.40 -0.80 -2.67
C LEU A 254 -34.93 -2.13 -2.12
N GLY A 255 -34.08 -3.19 -2.14
CA GLY A 255 -34.47 -4.53 -1.71
C GLY A 255 -34.27 -4.82 -0.22
N ARG A 256 -33.49 -3.98 0.50
CA ARG A 256 -33.29 -4.09 1.95
C ARG A 256 -34.11 -3.02 2.68
N GLY A 257 -34.55 -3.35 3.85
CA GLY A 257 -35.11 -2.42 4.80
C GLY A 257 -36.42 -2.91 5.38
N PRO A 258 -36.88 -2.27 6.44
CA PRO A 258 -38.05 -2.74 7.15
C PRO A 258 -39.24 -2.82 6.22
N SER A 259 -40.00 -3.90 6.33
CA SER A 259 -41.31 -4.03 5.72
C SER A 259 -42.35 -3.25 6.54
N ARG A 260 -43.56 -3.06 5.97
CA ARG A 260 -44.70 -2.51 6.71
C ARG A 260 -44.92 -3.25 8.04
N LEU A 261 -44.80 -4.58 8.02
CA LEU A 261 -44.97 -5.41 9.22
C LEU A 261 -43.88 -5.16 10.28
N ASP A 262 -42.63 -5.04 9.86
CA ASP A 262 -41.52 -4.74 10.79
C ASP A 262 -41.72 -3.37 11.46
N ILE A 263 -42.17 -2.38 10.70
CA ILE A 263 -42.49 -1.04 11.23
C ILE A 263 -43.69 -1.09 12.17
N ALA A 264 -44.75 -1.79 11.81
CA ALA A 264 -45.93 -1.93 12.64
C ALA A 264 -45.61 -2.61 13.98
N GLN A 265 -44.72 -3.61 13.99
CA GLN A 265 -44.26 -4.28 15.23
C GLN A 265 -43.49 -3.33 16.14
N VAL A 266 -42.65 -2.47 15.58
CA VAL A 266 -41.83 -1.52 16.37
C VAL A 266 -42.67 -0.36 16.88
N CYS A 267 -43.60 0.15 16.07
CA CYS A 267 -44.42 1.31 16.39
C CYS A 267 -45.69 0.95 17.17
N GLY A 268 -46.07 -0.33 17.28
CA GLY A 268 -47.25 -0.79 17.99
C GLY A 268 -48.57 -0.39 17.33
N GLY A 269 -48.61 -0.09 16.02
CA GLY A 269 -49.77 0.36 15.31
C GLY A 269 -49.73 0.10 13.79
N GLU A 270 -50.76 0.52 13.07
CA GLU A 270 -50.72 0.44 11.60
C GLU A 270 -49.59 1.30 11.02
N ALA A 271 -48.82 0.70 10.16
CA ALA A 271 -47.71 1.37 9.45
C ALA A 271 -48.01 1.40 7.96
N MET A 272 -47.57 2.45 7.29
CA MET A 272 -47.56 2.53 5.82
C MET A 272 -46.32 1.88 5.27
N GLU A 273 -46.38 1.40 4.02
CA GLU A 273 -45.19 0.90 3.35
C GLU A 273 -44.21 2.04 3.14
N PRO A 274 -42.94 1.87 3.52
CA PRO A 274 -41.93 2.92 3.36
C PRO A 274 -41.65 3.18 1.88
N ILE A 275 -41.81 4.43 1.47
CA ILE A 275 -41.47 4.89 0.12
C ILE A 275 -39.97 4.88 -0.02
N ARG A 276 -39.45 4.27 -1.09
CA ARG A 276 -38.02 4.25 -1.43
C ARG A 276 -37.85 4.57 -2.90
N VAL A 277 -37.27 5.70 -3.14
CA VAL A 277 -37.05 6.28 -4.47
C VAL A 277 -35.55 6.30 -4.81
#